data_7db90cd175120ab38e066fbc26df5206
#
_entry.id   7db90cd175120ab38e066fbc26df5206
#
_cell.length_a   1.000
_cell.length_b   1.000
_cell.length_c   1.000
_cell.angle_alpha   90.00
_cell.angle_beta   90.00
_cell.angle_gamma   90.00
#
_symmetry.space_group_name_H-M   'P 1'
#
loop_
_entity.id
_entity.type
_entity.pdbx_description
1 polymer ?
#
loop_
_entity_poly.entity_id
_entity_poly.type
_entity_poly.pdbx_seq_one_letter_code
_entity_poly.pdbx_strand_id
1 'polypeptide(L)'
;GGKVDIRSPDGFNSEQLLATPELQDVAGKVVRIIRGNGGRELLASTLRERGAVVEYLEVYRRVLPDYAAPELADLVARWRAGDIDVVTVMSVETLRHLVELLPAEGLDYLGKTRLVTPASRVIKAANGRFPGIPTTLAKGPQAGDMVDAIVASMQPGHSDD
;
A
#
# COMPACT_ATOMS: atom_id res chain seq x y z
N GLY A 1 17.29 1.33 20.44
CA GLY A 1 16.20 1.82 19.59
C GLY A 1 16.26 3.33 19.50
N GLY A 2 16.08 3.88 18.31
CA GLY A 2 16.09 5.31 18.11
C GLY A 2 14.82 5.96 18.66
N LYS A 3 14.93 7.21 19.13
CA LYS A 3 13.80 8.03 19.54
C LYS A 3 13.24 8.71 18.28
N VAL A 4 11.91 8.76 18.16
CA VAL A 4 11.24 9.51 17.11
C VAL A 4 10.83 10.86 17.68
N ASP A 5 11.41 11.94 17.15
CA ASP A 5 11.20 13.30 17.65
C ASP A 5 10.08 14.04 16.89
N ILE A 6 9.86 13.73 15.62
CA ILE A 6 8.84 14.34 14.76
C ILE A 6 7.94 13.25 14.19
N ARG A 7 6.63 13.41 14.34
CA ARG A 7 5.61 12.54 13.71
C ARG A 7 4.54 13.41 13.08
N SER A 8 4.02 12.98 11.94
CA SER A 8 2.81 13.57 11.41
C SER A 8 1.64 13.17 12.32
N PRO A 9 0.85 14.12 12.84
CA PRO A 9 -0.29 13.84 13.72
C PRO A 9 -1.46 13.20 12.95
N ASP A 10 -1.59 13.51 11.65
CA ASP A 10 -2.81 13.25 10.89
C ASP A 10 -2.65 12.18 9.80
N GLY A 11 -1.56 11.39 9.80
CA GLY A 11 -1.41 10.29 8.83
C GLY A 11 0.02 9.86 8.54
N PHE A 12 0.15 8.98 7.51
CA PHE A 12 1.36 8.20 7.24
C PHE A 12 1.92 8.48 5.83
N ASN A 13 1.73 9.69 5.28
CA ASN A 13 2.18 10.03 3.94
C ASN A 13 3.13 11.25 3.93
N SER A 14 3.78 11.47 2.79
CA SER A 14 4.76 12.54 2.63
C SER A 14 4.15 13.93 2.75
N GLU A 15 2.92 14.12 2.29
CA GLU A 15 2.19 15.38 2.33
C GLU A 15 1.98 15.85 3.77
N GLN A 16 1.52 14.94 4.61
CA GLN A 16 1.25 15.22 6.03
C GLN A 16 2.54 15.41 6.82
N LEU A 17 3.58 14.63 6.51
CA LEU A 17 4.90 14.85 7.11
C LEU A 17 5.46 16.22 6.73
N LEU A 18 5.35 16.62 5.46
CA LEU A 18 5.78 17.94 4.98
C LEU A 18 4.98 19.11 5.59
N ALA A 19 3.78 18.86 6.10
CA ALA A 19 2.97 19.86 6.77
C ALA A 19 3.43 20.15 8.20
N THR A 20 4.28 19.31 8.81
CA THR A 20 4.78 19.54 10.17
C THR A 20 5.64 20.81 10.25
N PRO A 21 5.56 21.60 11.36
CA PRO A 21 6.29 22.84 11.50
C PRO A 21 7.80 22.70 11.35
N GLU A 22 8.37 21.59 11.84
CA GLU A 22 9.80 21.31 11.84
C GLU A 22 10.39 21.14 10.45
N LEU A 23 9.56 20.79 9.47
CA LEU A 23 9.98 20.62 8.07
C LEU A 23 9.68 21.84 7.19
N GLN A 24 9.14 22.93 7.75
CA GLN A 24 8.92 24.18 7.00
C GLN A 24 10.23 24.96 6.79
N ASP A 25 11.07 25.05 7.81
CA ASP A 25 12.36 25.74 7.76
C ASP A 25 13.52 24.72 7.84
N VAL A 26 13.95 24.28 6.70
CA VAL A 26 15.05 23.30 6.53
C VAL A 26 16.19 23.82 5.66
N ALA A 27 16.24 25.12 5.39
CA ALA A 27 17.27 25.72 4.58
C ALA A 27 18.67 25.45 5.17
N GLY A 28 19.59 24.94 4.33
CA GLY A 28 20.93 24.56 4.72
C GLY A 28 21.06 23.30 5.59
N LYS A 29 19.95 22.66 5.95
CA LYS A 29 19.98 21.37 6.70
C LYS A 29 20.21 20.19 5.78
N VAL A 30 20.89 19.17 6.31
CA VAL A 30 21.03 17.87 5.63
C VAL A 30 19.92 16.94 6.10
N VAL A 31 19.07 16.50 5.17
CA VAL A 31 17.98 15.56 5.43
C VAL A 31 18.29 14.23 4.75
N ARG A 32 18.43 13.15 5.55
CA ARG A 32 18.62 11.79 5.05
C ARG A 32 17.31 11.04 5.01
N ILE A 33 16.88 10.65 3.81
CA ILE A 33 15.68 9.85 3.60
C ILE A 33 16.09 8.38 3.50
N ILE A 34 15.73 7.61 4.53
CA ILE A 34 15.93 6.15 4.54
C ILE A 34 14.73 5.52 3.85
N ARG A 35 14.95 4.82 2.73
CA ARG A 35 13.89 4.22 1.93
C ARG A 35 14.33 2.93 1.24
N GLY A 36 13.37 2.22 0.65
CA GLY A 36 13.65 1.21 -0.37
C GLY A 36 13.96 1.84 -1.72
N ASN A 37 14.40 1.03 -2.67
CA ASN A 37 14.62 1.46 -4.04
C ASN A 37 13.31 1.98 -4.65
N GLY A 38 13.36 3.14 -5.30
CA GLY A 38 12.22 3.81 -5.92
C GLY A 38 11.28 4.48 -4.91
N GLY A 39 10.14 4.93 -5.39
CA GLY A 39 9.10 5.61 -4.62
C GLY A 39 8.85 7.04 -5.05
N ARG A 40 7.90 7.72 -4.36
CA ARG A 40 7.51 9.09 -4.68
C ARG A 40 8.63 10.07 -4.33
N GLU A 41 8.92 10.99 -5.25
CA GLU A 41 9.94 12.02 -5.05
C GLU A 41 9.41 13.26 -4.30
N LEU A 42 8.09 13.34 -4.02
CA LEU A 42 7.46 14.51 -3.43
C LEU A 42 8.17 15.02 -2.16
N LEU A 43 8.51 14.11 -1.24
CA LEU A 43 9.19 14.50 0.00
C LEU A 43 10.54 15.15 -0.29
N ALA A 44 11.34 14.55 -1.15
CA ALA A 44 12.68 15.04 -1.46
C ALA A 44 12.66 16.31 -2.30
N SER A 45 11.79 16.41 -3.30
CA SER A 45 11.66 17.61 -4.13
C SER A 45 11.25 18.82 -3.29
N THR A 46 10.22 18.66 -2.47
CA THR A 46 9.75 19.75 -1.60
C THR A 46 10.80 20.18 -0.57
N LEU A 47 11.54 19.23 0.02
CA LEU A 47 12.61 19.59 0.96
C LEU A 47 13.76 20.32 0.26
N ARG A 48 14.12 19.93 -0.97
CA ARG A 48 15.12 20.66 -1.79
C ARG A 48 14.64 22.06 -2.15
N GLU A 49 13.39 22.22 -2.54
CA GLU A 49 12.77 23.53 -2.80
C GLU A 49 12.80 24.43 -1.56
N ARG A 50 12.72 23.87 -0.35
CA ARG A 50 12.89 24.57 0.94
C ARG A 50 14.36 24.78 1.32
N GLY A 51 15.31 24.47 0.43
CA GLY A 51 16.74 24.70 0.62
C GLY A 51 17.50 23.64 1.40
N ALA A 52 16.92 22.47 1.64
CA ALA A 52 17.61 21.36 2.28
C ALA A 52 18.53 20.62 1.30
N VAL A 53 19.64 20.08 1.81
CA VAL A 53 20.44 19.07 1.12
C VAL A 53 19.82 17.70 1.41
N VAL A 54 19.27 17.04 0.38
CA VAL A 54 18.59 15.74 0.57
C VAL A 54 19.47 14.61 0.06
N GLU A 55 19.79 13.69 0.96
CA GLU A 55 20.52 12.45 0.69
C GLU A 55 19.58 11.23 0.84
N TYR A 56 19.72 10.25 -0.07
CA TYR A 56 19.00 8.98 0.05
C TYR A 56 19.92 7.89 0.65
N LEU A 57 19.35 7.14 1.59
CA LEU A 57 19.93 5.88 2.06
C LEU A 57 18.96 4.76 1.68
N GLU A 58 19.26 4.08 0.58
CA GLU A 58 18.48 2.93 0.13
C GLU A 58 18.91 1.67 0.87
N VAL A 59 18.08 1.21 1.80
CA VAL A 59 18.39 0.09 2.71
C VAL A 59 17.78 -1.24 2.30
N TYR A 60 16.83 -1.23 1.34
CA TYR A 60 16.25 -2.44 0.76
C TYR A 60 15.78 -2.20 -0.67
N ARG A 61 15.70 -3.27 -1.45
CA ARG A 61 15.13 -3.25 -2.79
C ARG A 61 13.82 -4.04 -2.78
N ARG A 62 12.77 -3.44 -3.34
CA ARG A 62 11.52 -4.14 -3.62
C ARG A 62 11.66 -4.84 -4.97
N VAL A 63 11.57 -6.15 -4.96
CA VAL A 63 11.61 -6.98 -6.17
C VAL A 63 10.34 -7.81 -6.24
N LEU A 64 9.93 -8.15 -7.45
CA LEU A 64 8.88 -9.14 -7.66
C LEU A 64 9.38 -10.47 -7.09
N PRO A 65 8.63 -11.13 -6.18
CA PRO A 65 9.00 -12.45 -5.70
C PRO A 65 9.06 -13.44 -6.85
N ASP A 66 10.05 -14.32 -6.85
CA ASP A 66 10.12 -15.44 -7.79
C ASP A 66 9.35 -16.61 -7.20
N TYR A 67 8.05 -16.63 -7.49
CA TYR A 67 7.20 -17.77 -7.12
C TYR A 67 7.27 -18.85 -8.16
N ALA A 68 7.47 -20.09 -7.72
CA ALA A 68 7.42 -21.23 -8.61
C ALA A 68 6.01 -21.41 -9.20
N ALA A 69 5.92 -21.85 -10.45
CA ALA A 69 4.64 -22.09 -11.12
C ALA A 69 3.68 -23.00 -10.33
N PRO A 70 4.13 -24.05 -9.59
CA PRO A 70 3.27 -24.85 -8.74
C PRO A 70 2.60 -24.06 -7.60
N GLU A 71 3.29 -23.09 -6.99
CA GLU A 71 2.72 -22.27 -5.90
C GLU A 71 1.60 -21.35 -6.39
N LEU A 72 1.78 -20.77 -7.58
CA LEU A 72 0.73 -19.97 -8.21
C LEU A 72 -0.46 -20.83 -8.66
N ALA A 73 -0.22 -22.05 -9.13
CA ALA A 73 -1.27 -23.00 -9.49
C ALA A 73 -2.07 -23.43 -8.25
N ASP A 74 -1.41 -23.68 -7.12
CA ASP A 74 -2.08 -23.99 -5.83
C ASP A 74 -2.94 -22.82 -5.36
N LEU A 75 -2.42 -21.59 -5.41
CA LEU A 75 -3.20 -20.39 -5.08
C LEU A 75 -4.47 -20.29 -5.93
N VAL A 76 -4.37 -20.48 -7.24
CA VAL A 76 -5.53 -20.44 -8.15
C VAL A 76 -6.49 -21.59 -7.85
N ALA A 77 -6.00 -22.79 -7.54
CA ALA A 77 -6.83 -23.92 -7.15
C ALA A 77 -7.63 -23.65 -5.86
N ARG A 78 -7.02 -23.02 -4.87
CA ARG A 78 -7.70 -22.58 -3.63
C ARG A 78 -8.76 -21.52 -3.91
N TRP A 79 -8.50 -20.56 -4.78
CA TRP A 79 -9.52 -19.61 -5.22
C TRP A 79 -10.71 -20.29 -5.89
N ARG A 80 -10.42 -21.25 -6.78
CA ARG A 80 -11.46 -22.06 -7.46
C ARG A 80 -12.29 -22.88 -6.48
N ALA A 81 -11.67 -23.38 -5.39
CA ALA A 81 -12.36 -24.11 -4.33
C ALA A 81 -13.22 -23.21 -3.41
N GLY A 82 -13.07 -21.88 -3.50
CA GLY A 82 -13.77 -20.94 -2.64
C GLY A 82 -13.11 -20.74 -1.28
N ASP A 83 -11.82 -21.07 -1.15
CA ASP A 83 -11.07 -20.98 0.11
C ASP A 83 -10.53 -19.56 0.39
N ILE A 84 -10.74 -18.62 -0.54
CA ILE A 84 -10.23 -17.24 -0.43
C ILE A 84 -11.38 -16.25 -0.59
N ASP A 85 -11.82 -15.68 0.52
CA ASP A 85 -12.90 -14.69 0.57
C ASP A 85 -12.39 -13.25 0.48
N VAL A 86 -11.19 -12.99 0.98
CA VAL A 86 -10.61 -11.64 1.11
C VAL A 86 -9.15 -11.64 0.72
N VAL A 87 -8.73 -10.61 -0.01
CA VAL A 87 -7.33 -10.32 -0.30
C VAL A 87 -6.96 -8.98 0.33
N THR A 88 -5.87 -8.95 1.10
CA THR A 88 -5.34 -7.70 1.67
C THR A 88 -4.19 -7.16 0.81
N VAL A 89 -4.26 -5.86 0.49
CA VAL A 89 -3.24 -5.19 -0.32
C VAL A 89 -2.82 -3.90 0.35
N MET A 90 -1.55 -3.79 0.74
CA MET A 90 -1.03 -2.68 1.52
C MET A 90 -0.55 -1.50 0.67
N SER A 91 -0.25 -1.71 -0.62
CA SER A 91 0.26 -0.66 -1.50
C SER A 91 -0.09 -0.90 -2.96
N VAL A 92 -0.08 0.16 -3.78
CA VAL A 92 -0.28 0.06 -5.24
C VAL A 92 0.79 -0.82 -5.89
N GLU A 93 2.02 -0.81 -5.37
CA GLU A 93 3.11 -1.66 -5.86
C GLU A 93 2.83 -3.14 -5.59
N THR A 94 2.31 -3.47 -4.38
CA THR A 94 1.88 -4.83 -4.05
C THR A 94 0.78 -5.31 -4.99
N LEU A 95 -0.21 -4.45 -5.28
CA LEU A 95 -1.27 -4.77 -6.24
C LEU A 95 -0.70 -5.03 -7.64
N ARG A 96 0.23 -4.18 -8.11
CA ARG A 96 0.88 -4.33 -9.41
C ARG A 96 1.63 -5.67 -9.50
N HIS A 97 2.42 -5.99 -8.48
CA HIS A 97 3.15 -7.27 -8.43
C HIS A 97 2.20 -8.47 -8.42
N LEU A 98 1.10 -8.40 -7.67
CA LEU A 98 0.09 -9.46 -7.67
C LEU A 98 -0.52 -9.66 -9.06
N VAL A 99 -0.85 -8.57 -9.75
CA VAL A 99 -1.38 -8.61 -11.12
C VAL A 99 -0.36 -9.17 -12.12
N GLU A 100 0.93 -8.87 -11.96
CA GLU A 100 2.01 -9.39 -12.81
C GLU A 100 2.26 -10.89 -12.60
N LEU A 101 2.09 -11.38 -11.37
CA LEU A 101 2.33 -12.78 -11.01
C LEU A 101 1.19 -13.70 -11.41
N LEU A 102 -0.06 -13.23 -11.31
CA LEU A 102 -1.22 -14.10 -11.48
C LEU A 102 -1.46 -14.45 -12.96
N PRO A 103 -1.75 -15.72 -13.26
CA PRO A 103 -2.27 -16.11 -14.57
C PRO A 103 -3.66 -15.54 -14.80
N ALA A 104 -4.16 -15.57 -16.05
CA ALA A 104 -5.44 -14.99 -16.43
C ALA A 104 -6.60 -15.44 -15.53
N GLU A 105 -6.68 -16.74 -15.23
CA GLU A 105 -7.71 -17.28 -14.32
C GLU A 105 -7.61 -16.69 -12.92
N GLY A 106 -6.39 -16.51 -12.38
CA GLY A 106 -6.18 -15.87 -11.07
C GLY A 106 -6.59 -14.40 -11.06
N LEU A 107 -6.42 -13.69 -12.18
CA LEU A 107 -6.90 -12.32 -12.34
C LEU A 107 -8.42 -12.24 -12.35
N ASP A 108 -9.10 -13.22 -12.95
CA ASP A 108 -10.58 -13.28 -12.94
C ASP A 108 -11.12 -13.50 -11.52
N TYR A 109 -10.45 -14.33 -10.71
CA TYR A 109 -10.81 -14.50 -9.30
C TYR A 109 -10.50 -13.24 -8.50
N LEU A 110 -9.31 -12.65 -8.65
CA LEU A 110 -8.92 -11.43 -7.95
C LEU A 110 -9.94 -10.30 -8.19
N GLY A 111 -10.39 -10.13 -9.43
CA GLY A 111 -11.36 -9.10 -9.81
C GLY A 111 -12.75 -9.26 -9.17
N LYS A 112 -13.04 -10.43 -8.61
CA LYS A 112 -14.32 -10.75 -7.94
C LYS A 112 -14.17 -10.90 -6.43
N THR A 113 -12.94 -11.01 -5.95
CA THR A 113 -12.63 -11.21 -4.53
C THR A 113 -12.58 -9.85 -3.83
N ARG A 114 -13.09 -9.79 -2.61
CA ARG A 114 -13.07 -8.59 -1.79
C ARG A 114 -11.63 -8.17 -1.47
N LEU A 115 -11.32 -6.90 -1.76
CA LEU A 115 -10.01 -6.32 -1.50
C LEU A 115 -10.08 -5.37 -0.31
N VAL A 116 -9.30 -5.64 0.73
CA VAL A 116 -9.18 -4.79 1.92
C VAL A 116 -7.82 -4.09 1.92
N THR A 117 -7.80 -2.78 2.12
CA THR A 117 -6.58 -1.97 2.05
C THR A 117 -6.66 -0.76 2.98
N PRO A 118 -5.53 -0.29 3.56
CA PRO A 118 -5.49 0.95 4.33
C PRO A 118 -5.27 2.20 3.46
N ALA A 119 -5.22 2.07 2.13
CA ALA A 119 -4.83 3.15 1.24
C ALA A 119 -5.84 3.35 0.10
N SER A 120 -6.54 4.48 0.09
CA SER A 120 -7.54 4.85 -0.95
C SER A 120 -6.99 4.80 -2.38
N ARG A 121 -5.69 5.09 -2.56
CA ARG A 121 -5.03 4.97 -3.87
C ARG A 121 -4.96 3.53 -4.40
N VAL A 122 -4.95 2.54 -3.51
CA VAL A 122 -5.02 1.12 -3.91
C VAL A 122 -6.41 0.81 -4.43
N ILE A 123 -7.47 1.31 -3.78
CA ILE A 123 -8.86 1.19 -4.26
C ILE A 123 -8.98 1.79 -5.67
N LYS A 124 -8.46 3.00 -5.87
CA LYS A 124 -8.46 3.66 -7.18
C LYS A 124 -7.75 2.83 -8.25
N ALA A 125 -6.59 2.28 -7.92
CA ALA A 125 -5.81 1.43 -8.83
C ALA A 125 -6.53 0.10 -9.13
N ALA A 126 -7.12 -0.53 -8.10
CA ALA A 126 -7.88 -1.76 -8.24
C ALA A 126 -9.13 -1.57 -9.13
N ASN A 127 -9.92 -0.53 -8.91
CA ASN A 127 -11.08 -0.21 -9.74
C ASN A 127 -10.70 0.12 -11.20
N GLY A 128 -9.55 0.76 -11.41
CA GLY A 128 -9.02 1.02 -12.76
C GLY A 128 -8.63 -0.26 -13.51
N ARG A 129 -8.19 -1.30 -12.79
CA ARG A 129 -7.80 -2.59 -13.39
C ARG A 129 -8.95 -3.60 -13.43
N PHE A 130 -9.82 -3.60 -12.44
CA PHE A 130 -10.96 -4.50 -12.25
C PHE A 130 -12.20 -3.66 -11.93
N PRO A 131 -12.92 -3.13 -12.93
CA PRO A 131 -14.12 -2.33 -12.69
C PRO A 131 -15.17 -3.10 -11.88
N GLY A 132 -15.59 -2.51 -10.77
CA GLY A 132 -16.58 -3.13 -9.88
C GLY A 132 -16.04 -4.14 -8.87
N ILE A 133 -14.72 -4.25 -8.70
CA ILE A 133 -14.12 -5.08 -7.64
C ILE A 133 -14.62 -4.59 -6.27
N PRO A 134 -15.15 -5.50 -5.40
CA PRO A 134 -15.56 -5.11 -4.06
C PRO A 134 -14.35 -4.69 -3.22
N THR A 135 -14.37 -3.48 -2.69
CA THR A 135 -13.25 -2.91 -1.91
C THR A 135 -13.70 -2.42 -0.55
N THR A 136 -12.83 -2.51 0.44
CA THR A 136 -13.03 -1.97 1.79
C THR A 136 -11.78 -1.21 2.23
N LEU A 137 -11.98 0.03 2.69
CA LEU A 137 -10.92 0.87 3.23
C LEU A 137 -10.79 0.63 4.74
N ALA A 138 -9.62 0.18 5.19
CA ALA A 138 -9.31 0.11 6.61
C ALA A 138 -8.94 1.50 7.16
N LYS A 139 -9.13 1.75 8.45
CA LYS A 139 -8.80 3.02 9.11
C LYS A 139 -7.32 3.34 9.07
N GLY A 140 -6.47 2.33 9.07
CA GLY A 140 -5.02 2.46 9.02
C GLY A 140 -4.31 1.14 8.72
N PRO A 141 -2.96 1.17 8.62
CA PRO A 141 -2.16 0.00 8.28
C PRO A 141 -1.87 -0.93 9.46
N GLN A 142 -2.35 -0.61 10.67
CA GLN A 142 -2.16 -1.43 11.85
C GLN A 142 -2.96 -2.73 11.75
N ALA A 143 -2.44 -3.80 12.36
CA ALA A 143 -3.09 -5.12 12.28
C ALA A 143 -4.54 -5.09 12.77
N GLY A 144 -4.83 -4.37 13.86
CA GLY A 144 -6.18 -4.20 14.39
C GLY A 144 -7.14 -3.55 13.39
N ASP A 145 -6.73 -2.42 12.78
CA ASP A 145 -7.53 -1.71 11.78
C ASP A 145 -7.85 -2.59 10.57
N MET A 146 -6.87 -3.40 10.13
CA MET A 146 -7.06 -4.33 9.01
C MET A 146 -8.02 -5.47 9.36
N VAL A 147 -7.89 -6.05 10.56
CA VAL A 147 -8.79 -7.11 11.04
C VAL A 147 -10.22 -6.57 11.16
N ASP A 148 -10.40 -5.40 11.77
CA ASP A 148 -11.73 -4.78 11.91
C ASP A 148 -12.39 -4.55 10.55
N ALA A 149 -11.61 -4.07 9.56
CA ALA A 149 -12.11 -3.86 8.20
C ALA A 149 -12.48 -5.19 7.50
N ILE A 150 -11.69 -6.27 7.70
CA ILE A 150 -12.01 -7.59 7.16
C ILE A 150 -13.32 -8.08 7.77
N VAL A 151 -13.45 -8.08 9.11
CA VAL A 151 -14.64 -8.55 9.81
C VAL A 151 -15.88 -7.76 9.38
N ALA A 152 -15.80 -6.43 9.36
CA ALA A 152 -16.90 -5.58 8.92
C ALA A 152 -17.31 -5.88 7.47
N SER A 153 -16.34 -6.14 6.59
CA SER A 153 -16.57 -6.41 5.18
C SER A 153 -17.25 -7.75 4.90
N MET A 154 -17.18 -8.69 5.82
CA MET A 154 -17.78 -10.03 5.68
C MET A 154 -19.19 -10.12 6.27
N GLN A 155 -19.67 -9.09 6.99
CA GLN A 155 -21.03 -9.08 7.53
C GLN A 155 -22.06 -8.90 6.41
N PRO A 156 -23.12 -9.71 6.36
CA PRO A 156 -24.18 -9.54 5.38
C PRO A 156 -24.95 -8.23 5.69
N GLY A 157 -24.90 -7.27 4.78
CA GLY A 157 -25.65 -6.02 4.92
C GLY A 157 -24.89 -4.72 4.59
N HIS A 158 -23.59 -4.77 4.29
CA HIS A 158 -22.88 -3.60 3.79
C HIS A 158 -22.93 -3.55 2.25
N SER A 159 -24.09 -3.20 1.72
CA SER A 159 -24.19 -2.66 0.36
C SER A 159 -23.87 -1.17 0.52
N ASP A 160 -22.71 -0.74 0.04
CA ASP A 160 -22.43 0.67 -0.18
C ASP A 160 -23.45 1.19 -1.23
N ASP A 161 -24.41 2.01 -0.78
CA ASP A 161 -25.18 2.92 -1.62
C ASP A 161 -24.33 4.09 -2.08
#